data_c970280ce5abab11303e1fef2a3bbaa8
#
_entry.id   c970280ce5abab11303e1fef2a3bbaa8
#
_cell.length_a   1.000
_cell.length_b   1.000
_cell.length_c   1.000
_cell.angle_alpha   90.00
_cell.angle_beta   90.00
_cell.angle_gamma   90.00
#
_symmetry.space_group_name_H-M   'P 1'
#
loop_
_entity.id
_entity.type
_entity.pdbx_description
1 polymer ?
#
loop_
_entity_poly.entity_id
_entity_poly.type
_entity_poly.pdbx_seq_one_letter_code
_entity_poly.pdbx_strand_id
1 'polypeptide(L)'
;QMDIPAAMIDDQLNYVMRDVEYSMMRQGLRMEDYLKYTGQTREQMAQQYRGEAENRVKIQLVLEAIRKAENIEPTAEDIDEQSAKQAKRAGQEVEAFKANLTDEHKAYLSDLAAIQKVCDLMKAGATVVDKKPEEAAETAEETKTEE
;
A
#
# COMPACT_ATOMS: atom_id res chain seq x y z
N GLN A 1 17.41 -3.96 -12.54
CA GLN A 1 17.46 -4.56 -11.19
C GLN A 1 17.72 -3.41 -10.22
N MET A 2 16.84 -3.23 -9.25
CA MET A 2 16.93 -2.11 -8.28
C MET A 2 17.52 -2.68 -6.99
N ASP A 3 18.61 -2.09 -6.52
CA ASP A 3 19.19 -2.45 -5.23
C ASP A 3 18.54 -1.59 -4.15
N ILE A 4 17.74 -2.23 -3.29
CA ILE A 4 16.96 -1.55 -2.26
C ILE A 4 17.67 -1.72 -0.92
N PRO A 5 18.02 -0.61 -0.22
CA PRO A 5 18.60 -0.70 1.10
C PRO A 5 17.72 -1.50 2.07
N ALA A 6 18.32 -2.42 2.83
CA ALA A 6 17.60 -3.25 3.78
C ALA A 6 16.80 -2.42 4.81
N ALA A 7 17.34 -1.25 5.21
CA ALA A 7 16.66 -0.34 6.14
C ALA A 7 15.28 0.11 5.63
N MET A 8 15.13 0.39 4.33
CA MET A 8 13.83 0.77 3.75
C MET A 8 12.83 -0.38 3.82
N ILE A 9 13.31 -1.62 3.60
CA ILE A 9 12.46 -2.82 3.68
C ILE A 9 12.05 -3.05 5.14
N ASP A 10 12.97 -2.89 6.08
CA ASP A 10 12.71 -3.08 7.50
C ASP A 10 11.74 -2.03 8.05
N ASP A 11 11.87 -0.77 7.63
CA ASP A 11 10.91 0.30 7.96
C ASP A 11 9.52 -0.03 7.40
N GLN A 12 9.44 -0.43 6.13
CA GLN A 12 8.17 -0.80 5.51
C GLN A 12 7.56 -2.04 6.17
N LEU A 13 8.39 -3.01 6.56
CA LEU A 13 7.94 -4.20 7.30
C LEU A 13 7.29 -3.82 8.64
N ASN A 14 7.85 -2.85 9.35
CA ASN A 14 7.26 -2.33 10.57
C ASN A 14 5.87 -1.69 10.34
N TYR A 15 5.66 -1.03 9.19
CA TYR A 15 4.33 -0.53 8.79
C TYR A 15 3.37 -1.66 8.49
N VAL A 16 3.78 -2.65 7.69
CA VAL A 16 2.96 -3.83 7.38
C VAL A 16 2.54 -4.56 8.64
N MET A 17 3.47 -4.78 9.57
CA MET A 17 3.17 -5.46 10.84
C MET A 17 2.17 -4.70 11.70
N ARG A 18 2.23 -3.35 11.71
CA ARG A 18 1.23 -2.51 12.39
C ARG A 18 -0.15 -2.60 11.73
N ASP A 19 -0.20 -2.62 10.40
CA ASP A 19 -1.45 -2.79 9.66
C ASP A 19 -2.11 -4.15 9.98
N VAL A 20 -1.31 -5.21 10.03
CA VAL A 20 -1.77 -6.56 10.40
C VAL A 20 -2.31 -6.57 11.84
N GLU A 21 -1.56 -6.00 12.79
CA GLU A 21 -1.98 -5.89 14.20
C GLU A 21 -3.30 -5.11 14.35
N TYR A 22 -3.42 -3.99 13.64
CA TYR A 22 -4.64 -3.19 13.61
C TYR A 22 -5.82 -3.96 12.98
N SER A 23 -5.57 -4.68 11.91
CA SER A 23 -6.59 -5.51 11.25
C SER A 23 -7.09 -6.63 12.16
N MET A 24 -6.19 -7.30 12.89
CA MET A 24 -6.53 -8.32 13.89
C MET A 24 -7.37 -7.71 15.03
N MET A 25 -6.95 -6.56 15.54
CA MET A 25 -7.66 -5.87 16.61
C MET A 25 -9.10 -5.50 16.22
N ARG A 26 -9.32 -5.08 14.96
CA ARG A 26 -10.66 -4.82 14.42
C ARG A 26 -11.55 -6.06 14.36
N GLN A 27 -10.96 -7.23 14.29
CA GLN A 27 -11.64 -8.54 14.32
C GLN A 27 -11.76 -9.11 15.74
N GLY A 28 -11.37 -8.34 16.76
CA GLY A 28 -11.40 -8.77 18.15
C GLY A 28 -10.27 -9.73 18.54
N LEU A 29 -9.24 -9.88 17.69
CA LEU A 29 -8.08 -10.73 17.92
C LEU A 29 -6.89 -9.88 18.38
N ARG A 30 -6.18 -10.35 19.40
CA ARG A 30 -4.91 -9.74 19.83
C ARG A 30 -3.75 -10.50 19.17
N MET A 31 -2.76 -9.76 18.70
CA MET A 31 -1.54 -10.33 18.11
C MET A 31 -0.89 -11.38 19.02
N GLU A 32 -0.81 -11.10 20.32
CA GLU A 32 -0.20 -12.00 21.31
C GLU A 32 -0.95 -13.34 21.42
N ASP A 33 -2.28 -13.29 21.38
CA ASP A 33 -3.11 -14.51 21.48
C ASP A 33 -3.01 -15.34 20.18
N TYR A 34 -2.96 -14.68 19.05
CA TYR A 34 -2.71 -15.33 17.76
C TYR A 34 -1.35 -16.03 17.70
N LEU A 35 -0.28 -15.35 18.12
CA LEU A 35 1.07 -15.92 18.15
C LEU A 35 1.16 -17.12 19.12
N LYS A 36 0.51 -17.04 20.27
CA LYS A 36 0.42 -18.18 21.22
C LYS A 36 -0.32 -19.37 20.62
N TYR A 37 -1.45 -19.10 19.93
CA TYR A 37 -2.25 -20.15 19.32
C TYR A 37 -1.53 -20.85 18.17
N THR A 38 -0.82 -20.09 17.33
CA THR A 38 -0.08 -20.61 16.17
C THR A 38 1.30 -21.15 16.52
N GLY A 39 1.81 -20.87 17.72
CA GLY A 39 3.18 -21.23 18.13
C GLY A 39 4.28 -20.45 17.39
N GLN A 40 3.92 -19.36 16.71
CA GLN A 40 4.85 -18.52 15.97
C GLN A 40 5.41 -17.39 16.83
N THR A 41 6.63 -16.95 16.49
CA THR A 41 7.18 -15.71 17.04
C THR A 41 6.80 -14.51 16.14
N ARG A 42 6.91 -13.30 16.70
CA ARG A 42 6.69 -12.06 15.93
C ARG A 42 7.68 -11.95 14.76
N GLU A 43 8.92 -12.39 14.96
CA GLU A 43 9.97 -12.40 13.95
C GLU A 43 9.65 -13.36 12.80
N GLN A 44 9.14 -14.55 13.11
CA GLN A 44 8.72 -15.52 12.09
C GLN A 44 7.55 -14.96 11.27
N MET A 45 6.58 -14.34 11.93
CA MET A 45 5.48 -13.68 11.25
C MET A 45 5.98 -12.51 10.38
N ALA A 46 6.89 -11.68 10.88
CA ALA A 46 7.49 -10.59 10.13
C ALA A 46 8.23 -11.09 8.87
N GLN A 47 8.94 -12.22 8.94
CA GLN A 47 9.59 -12.82 7.78
C GLN A 47 8.61 -13.22 6.66
N GLN A 48 7.40 -13.66 7.01
CA GLN A 48 6.37 -13.98 6.02
C GLN A 48 5.91 -12.72 5.25
N TYR A 49 5.89 -11.56 5.92
CA TYR A 49 5.51 -10.29 5.30
C TYR A 49 6.66 -9.52 4.65
N ARG A 50 7.92 -10.01 4.77
CA ARG A 50 9.09 -9.32 4.22
C ARG A 50 9.01 -9.14 2.70
N GLY A 51 8.53 -10.16 1.97
CA GLY A 51 8.33 -10.09 0.53
C GLY A 51 7.29 -9.04 0.12
N GLU A 52 6.21 -8.92 0.89
CA GLU A 52 5.21 -7.88 0.68
C GLU A 52 5.78 -6.48 0.95
N ALA A 53 6.53 -6.31 2.04
CA ALA A 53 7.19 -5.05 2.36
C ALA A 53 8.18 -4.63 1.25
N GLU A 54 8.99 -5.56 0.75
CA GLU A 54 9.91 -5.32 -0.37
C GLU A 54 9.16 -4.89 -1.64
N ASN A 55 8.06 -5.55 -1.98
CA ASN A 55 7.24 -5.17 -3.13
C ASN A 55 6.61 -3.79 -2.96
N ARG A 56 6.15 -3.43 -1.78
CA ARG A 56 5.61 -2.08 -1.48
C ARG A 56 6.69 -1.01 -1.66
N VAL A 57 7.91 -1.25 -1.18
CA VAL A 57 9.04 -0.33 -1.39
C VAL A 57 9.38 -0.21 -2.87
N LYS A 58 9.43 -1.33 -3.62
CA LYS A 58 9.67 -1.31 -5.08
C LYS A 58 8.65 -0.44 -5.81
N ILE A 59 7.37 -0.64 -5.52
CA ILE A 59 6.29 0.13 -6.12
C ILE A 59 6.45 1.62 -5.79
N GLN A 60 6.71 1.96 -4.54
CA GLN A 60 6.91 3.36 -4.11
C GLN A 60 8.07 4.02 -4.86
N LEU A 61 9.21 3.35 -4.95
CA LEU A 61 10.38 3.87 -5.65
C LEU A 61 10.14 4.04 -7.15
N VAL A 62 9.41 3.10 -7.78
CA VAL A 62 9.04 3.20 -9.20
C VAL A 62 8.10 4.39 -9.42
N LEU A 63 7.08 4.56 -8.59
CA LEU A 63 6.14 5.68 -8.69
C LEU A 63 6.86 7.03 -8.50
N GLU A 64 7.79 7.10 -7.56
CA GLU A 64 8.61 8.29 -7.34
C GLU A 64 9.54 8.58 -8.52
N ALA A 65 10.15 7.55 -9.12
CA ALA A 65 10.98 7.70 -10.30
C ALA A 65 10.17 8.21 -11.50
N ILE A 66 8.96 7.68 -11.73
CA ILE A 66 8.04 8.15 -12.78
C ILE A 66 7.63 9.61 -12.50
N ARG A 67 7.25 9.92 -11.26
CA ARG A 67 6.90 11.30 -10.85
C ARG A 67 8.00 12.28 -11.23
N LYS A 68 9.26 11.93 -10.94
CA LYS A 68 10.43 12.77 -11.25
C LYS A 68 10.71 12.85 -12.75
N ALA A 69 10.63 11.73 -13.46
CA ALA A 69 10.91 11.67 -14.90
C ALA A 69 9.88 12.48 -15.73
N GLU A 70 8.60 12.37 -15.36
CA GLU A 70 7.50 13.06 -16.02
C GLU A 70 7.22 14.46 -15.44
N ASN A 71 8.00 14.88 -14.44
CA ASN A 71 7.89 16.18 -13.76
C ASN A 71 6.46 16.44 -13.25
N ILE A 72 5.84 15.41 -12.64
CA ILE A 72 4.46 15.47 -12.17
C ILE A 72 4.42 16.17 -10.81
N GLU A 73 3.84 17.36 -10.80
CA GLU A 73 3.54 18.11 -9.58
C GLU A 73 2.02 18.18 -9.35
N PRO A 74 1.56 17.99 -8.12
CA PRO A 74 0.15 18.15 -7.79
C PRO A 74 -0.23 19.63 -7.79
N THR A 75 -1.39 19.94 -8.35
CA THR A 75 -1.97 21.28 -8.28
C THR A 75 -2.79 21.45 -7.01
N ALA A 76 -3.18 22.69 -6.67
CA ALA A 76 -4.07 22.95 -5.55
C ALA A 76 -5.42 22.21 -5.69
N GLU A 77 -5.92 22.09 -6.92
CA GLU A 77 -7.17 21.36 -7.23
C GLU A 77 -7.03 19.86 -6.95
N ASP A 78 -5.88 19.26 -7.28
CA ASP A 78 -5.60 17.84 -7.00
C ASP A 78 -5.57 17.56 -5.48
N ILE A 79 -4.97 18.49 -4.72
CA ILE A 79 -4.91 18.40 -3.24
C ILE A 79 -6.32 18.55 -2.65
N ASP A 80 -7.12 19.46 -3.19
CA ASP A 80 -8.50 19.66 -2.80
C ASP A 80 -9.37 18.43 -3.06
N GLU A 81 -9.18 17.79 -4.20
CA GLU A 81 -9.87 16.53 -4.52
C GLU A 81 -9.49 15.40 -3.56
N GLN A 82 -8.20 15.26 -3.21
CA GLN A 82 -7.76 14.29 -2.22
C GLN A 82 -8.30 14.60 -0.83
N SER A 83 -8.35 15.88 -0.45
CA SER A 83 -8.96 16.34 0.81
C SER A 83 -10.43 15.95 0.88
N ALA A 84 -11.19 16.15 -0.20
CA ALA A 84 -12.60 15.76 -0.28
C ALA A 84 -12.79 14.23 -0.18
N LYS A 85 -11.92 13.45 -0.83
CA LYS A 85 -11.93 11.97 -0.73
C LYS A 85 -11.66 11.50 0.70
N GLN A 86 -10.70 12.10 1.39
CA GLN A 86 -10.37 11.76 2.77
C GLN A 86 -11.46 12.18 3.76
N ALA A 87 -12.03 13.37 3.62
CA ALA A 87 -13.16 13.84 4.41
C ALA A 87 -14.35 12.87 4.31
N LYS A 88 -14.70 12.44 3.08
CA LYS A 88 -15.74 11.43 2.83
C LYS A 88 -15.46 10.10 3.55
N ARG A 89 -14.21 9.62 3.50
CA ARG A 89 -13.82 8.37 4.19
C ARG A 89 -13.90 8.49 5.70
N ALA A 90 -13.60 9.68 6.24
CA ALA A 90 -13.70 9.99 7.66
C ALA A 90 -15.13 10.33 8.12
N GLY A 91 -16.10 10.43 7.21
CA GLY A 91 -17.47 10.84 7.52
C GLY A 91 -17.56 12.30 7.99
N GLN A 92 -16.65 13.16 7.54
CA GLN A 92 -16.55 14.58 7.92
C GLN A 92 -16.96 15.49 6.75
N GLU A 93 -17.45 16.67 7.10
CA GLU A 93 -17.66 17.75 6.12
C GLU A 93 -16.32 18.22 5.56
N VAL A 94 -16.25 18.41 4.24
CA VAL A 94 -15.01 18.76 3.51
C VAL A 94 -14.38 20.05 4.02
N GLU A 95 -15.20 21.07 4.27
CA GLU A 95 -14.74 22.37 4.77
C GLU A 95 -14.16 22.25 6.19
N ALA A 96 -14.83 21.50 7.06
CA ALA A 96 -14.35 21.26 8.43
C ALA A 96 -13.03 20.44 8.42
N PHE A 97 -12.91 19.45 7.52
CA PHE A 97 -11.69 18.69 7.35
C PHE A 97 -10.53 19.58 6.86
N LYS A 98 -10.76 20.42 5.85
CA LYS A 98 -9.75 21.34 5.32
C LYS A 98 -9.30 22.38 6.35
N ALA A 99 -10.20 22.89 7.18
CA ALA A 99 -9.89 23.88 8.20
C ALA A 99 -8.95 23.32 9.31
N ASN A 100 -8.99 22.00 9.54
CA ASN A 100 -8.19 21.32 10.55
C ASN A 100 -6.90 20.68 10.00
N LEU A 101 -6.57 20.90 8.71
CA LEU A 101 -5.36 20.35 8.10
C LEU A 101 -4.11 21.07 8.63
N THR A 102 -3.23 20.29 9.23
CA THR A 102 -1.86 20.73 9.54
C THR A 102 -1.00 20.74 8.26
N ASP A 103 0.13 21.43 8.30
CA ASP A 103 1.03 21.49 7.13
C ASP A 103 1.60 20.09 6.78
N GLU A 104 1.80 19.23 7.77
CA GLU A 104 2.18 17.82 7.57
C GLU A 104 1.08 17.04 6.83
N HIS A 105 -0.17 17.24 7.19
CA HIS A 105 -1.29 16.63 6.48
C HIS A 105 -1.45 17.15 5.05
N LYS A 106 -1.19 18.45 4.81
CA LYS A 106 -1.19 19.01 3.46
C LYS A 106 -0.09 18.40 2.60
N ALA A 107 1.13 18.25 3.14
CA ALA A 107 2.23 17.59 2.47
C ALA A 107 1.88 16.14 2.11
N TYR A 108 1.30 15.39 3.04
CA TYR A 108 0.83 14.03 2.80
C TYR A 108 -0.25 13.96 1.70
N LEU A 109 -1.23 14.87 1.71
CA LEU A 109 -2.26 14.94 0.66
C LEU A 109 -1.67 15.32 -0.70
N SER A 110 -0.66 16.18 -0.72
CA SER A 110 0.10 16.53 -1.92
C SER A 110 0.79 15.30 -2.52
N ASP A 111 1.45 14.49 -1.68
CA ASP A 111 2.09 13.25 -2.13
C ASP A 111 1.08 12.23 -2.64
N LEU A 112 -0.06 12.09 -1.98
CA LEU A 112 -1.15 11.23 -2.46
C LEU A 112 -1.70 11.71 -3.81
N ALA A 113 -1.87 13.02 -3.99
CA ALA A 113 -2.32 13.60 -5.25
C ALA A 113 -1.32 13.34 -6.38
N ALA A 114 -0.02 13.50 -6.11
CA ALA A 114 1.03 13.19 -7.07
C ALA A 114 1.04 11.72 -7.48
N ILE A 115 0.94 10.81 -6.51
CA ILE A 115 0.86 9.35 -6.77
C ILE A 115 -0.38 9.02 -7.61
N GLN A 116 -1.53 9.63 -7.30
CA GLN A 116 -2.76 9.43 -8.07
C GLN A 116 -2.55 9.84 -9.54
N LYS A 117 -1.93 11.01 -9.80
CA LYS A 117 -1.62 11.46 -11.17
C LYS A 117 -0.69 10.49 -11.91
N VAL A 118 0.34 9.97 -11.24
CA VAL A 118 1.22 8.94 -11.82
C VAL A 118 0.43 7.68 -12.17
N CYS A 119 -0.46 7.23 -11.28
CA CYS A 119 -1.31 6.07 -11.54
C CYS A 119 -2.26 6.30 -12.71
N ASP A 120 -2.83 7.49 -12.84
CA ASP A 120 -3.74 7.83 -13.93
C ASP A 120 -2.99 7.96 -15.26
N LEU A 121 -1.77 8.50 -15.26
CA LEU A 121 -0.87 8.48 -16.43
C LEU A 121 -0.57 7.06 -16.88
N MET A 122 -0.20 6.17 -15.95
CA MET A 122 0.06 4.77 -16.26
C MET A 122 -1.18 4.06 -16.82
N LYS A 123 -2.36 4.31 -16.25
CA LYS A 123 -3.62 3.72 -16.76
C LYS A 123 -3.95 4.22 -18.16
N ALA A 124 -3.72 5.49 -18.45
CA ALA A 124 -3.95 6.05 -19.79
C ALA A 124 -3.04 5.46 -20.86
N GLY A 125 -1.81 5.07 -20.50
CA GLY A 125 -0.84 4.42 -21.37
C GLY A 125 -0.91 2.88 -21.38
N ALA A 126 -1.68 2.28 -20.49
CA ALA A 126 -1.75 0.82 -20.34
C ALA A 126 -2.85 0.21 -21.21
N THR A 127 -2.50 -0.87 -21.91
CA THR A 127 -3.50 -1.75 -22.53
C THR A 127 -4.01 -2.72 -21.46
N VAL A 128 -5.26 -2.58 -21.05
CA VAL A 128 -5.87 -3.49 -20.09
C VAL A 128 -6.16 -4.81 -20.82
N VAL A 129 -5.47 -5.87 -20.43
CA VAL A 129 -5.75 -7.23 -20.89
C VAL A 129 -6.51 -7.93 -19.77
N ASP A 130 -7.79 -8.22 -20.00
CA ASP A 130 -8.59 -9.03 -19.07
C ASP A 130 -8.03 -10.46 -19.06
N LYS A 131 -7.33 -10.81 -17.98
CA LYS A 131 -6.87 -12.18 -17.76
C LYS A 131 -8.10 -13.01 -17.38
N LYS A 132 -8.57 -13.87 -18.29
CA LYS A 132 -9.63 -14.85 -17.99
C LYS A 132 -9.22 -15.68 -16.78
N PRO A 133 -10.15 -15.99 -15.85
CA PRO A 133 -9.84 -16.70 -14.60
C PRO A 133 -9.47 -18.19 -14.78
N GLU A 134 -9.31 -18.68 -15.99
CA GLU A 134 -9.11 -20.10 -16.31
C GLU A 134 -7.67 -20.61 -16.11
N GLU A 135 -6.67 -19.71 -16.01
CA GLU A 135 -5.25 -20.11 -15.87
C GLU A 135 -4.76 -20.24 -14.41
N ALA A 136 -5.57 -19.86 -13.45
CA ALA A 136 -5.21 -19.99 -12.02
C ALA A 136 -5.53 -21.38 -11.43
N ALA A 137 -6.28 -22.22 -12.12
CA ALA A 137 -6.67 -23.56 -11.67
C ALA A 137 -5.65 -24.66 -12.05
N GLU A 138 -4.88 -24.45 -13.13
CA GLU A 138 -3.98 -25.48 -13.64
C GLU A 138 -2.66 -25.61 -12.85
N THR A 139 -2.23 -24.52 -12.18
CA THR A 139 -1.01 -24.57 -11.32
C THR A 139 -1.24 -25.16 -9.93
N ALA A 140 -2.48 -25.40 -9.51
CA ALA A 140 -2.79 -25.98 -8.20
C ALA A 140 -2.95 -27.53 -8.24
N GLU A 141 -3.06 -28.12 -9.42
CA GLU A 141 -3.29 -29.56 -9.60
C GLU A 141 -1.99 -30.36 -9.86
N GLU A 142 -0.93 -29.71 -10.38
CA GLU A 142 0.35 -30.39 -10.63
C GLU A 142 1.19 -30.67 -9.37
N THR A 143 0.87 -30.09 -8.21
CA THR A 143 1.60 -30.34 -6.95
C THR A 143 1.02 -31.48 -6.08
N LYS A 144 0.00 -32.20 -6.55
CA LYS A 144 -0.64 -33.29 -5.78
C LYS A 144 -0.40 -34.70 -6.31
N THR A 145 0.46 -34.90 -7.30
CA THR A 145 0.65 -36.23 -7.90
C THR A 145 2.08 -36.77 -7.80
N GLU A 146 2.88 -36.33 -6.83
CA GLU A 146 4.13 -37.00 -6.45
C GLU A 146 4.21 -37.18 -4.94
N GLU A 147 3.50 -38.19 -4.42
CA GLU A 147 3.85 -38.99 -3.25
C GLU A 147 3.33 -40.42 -3.41
#